data_87459fb1e39b087f2a34656422117399
#
_entry.id   87459fb1e39b087f2a34656422117399
#
_cell.length_a   1.000
_cell.length_b   1.000
_cell.length_c   1.000
_cell.angle_alpha   90.00
_cell.angle_beta   90.00
_cell.angle_gamma   90.00
#
_symmetry.space_group_name_H-M   'P 1'
#
loop_
_entity.id
_entity.type
_entity.pdbx_description
1 polymer ?
#
loop_
_entity_poly.entity_id
_entity_poly.type
_entity_poly.pdbx_seq_one_letter_code
_entity_poly.pdbx_strand_id
1 'polypeptide(L)'
;MTSFVDKDGETCNLLKLSELRPSHEKLKDGNVLLQTIIAGQSEIEHYAQQIIYKCPNCTHEKFYDVPLHFEDWRDIPQKARCDVCNLEMFEREVTKGQLRKVLMTEQGETNPIHLTGFIYGDEITKLQPGTKLNLRGILRSRKKSSKDMTYHRFFDINTYSFTDEKPIIPSEEEIQKFKDMDKTEVIRSFAPHIRNMYLIKEGLLLTCLGGVQTENTRGDINTLLLGDPGLAKTQLLKFVTKIVKKSDYVSGKSASGAGLFGGVDNLSDGTRIGKPGSVTMCNGGVAAMDEIEKMNDVDRTYCHEIMESQQFSLRKIGIDITWEVKVSIIAA
;
A
#
# COMPACT_ATOMS: atom_id res chain seq x y z
N MET A 1 0.75 -11.86 22.01
CA MET A 1 -0.24 -10.78 21.84
C MET A 1 0.50 -9.48 22.12
N THR A 2 0.74 -8.69 21.12
CA THR A 2 1.38 -7.37 21.25
C THR A 2 0.29 -6.38 21.66
N SER A 3 0.28 -5.98 22.92
CA SER A 3 -0.58 -4.91 23.40
C SER A 3 0.07 -3.57 23.06
N PHE A 4 -0.68 -2.69 22.47
CA PHE A 4 -0.29 -1.31 22.22
C PHE A 4 -0.98 -0.42 23.25
N VAL A 5 -0.23 0.50 23.85
CA VAL A 5 -0.79 1.52 24.73
C VAL A 5 -1.07 2.74 23.88
N ASP A 6 -2.33 3.13 23.79
CA ASP A 6 -2.78 4.31 23.06
C ASP A 6 -2.33 5.60 23.77
N LYS A 7 -2.38 6.74 23.06
CA LYS A 7 -2.13 8.08 23.64
C LYS A 7 -3.02 8.40 24.85
N ASP A 8 -4.14 7.70 24.98
CA ASP A 8 -5.10 7.79 26.07
C ASP A 8 -4.87 6.74 27.19
N GLY A 9 -3.82 5.92 27.10
CA GLY A 9 -3.45 4.95 28.14
C GLY A 9 -4.24 3.64 28.13
N GLU A 10 -5.09 3.38 27.15
CA GLU A 10 -5.83 2.13 27.03
C GLU A 10 -5.01 1.05 26.30
N THR A 11 -4.96 -0.15 26.88
CA THR A 11 -4.35 -1.33 26.27
C THR A 11 -5.31 -1.96 25.28
N CYS A 12 -5.09 -1.71 24.00
CA CYS A 12 -5.82 -2.36 22.91
C CYS A 12 -5.03 -3.51 22.32
N ASN A 13 -5.67 -4.65 22.09
CA ASN A 13 -5.07 -5.77 21.39
C ASN A 13 -4.99 -5.48 19.89
N LEU A 14 -3.79 -5.50 19.33
CA LEU A 14 -3.57 -5.37 17.90
C LEU A 14 -4.04 -6.64 17.19
N LEU A 15 -5.03 -6.52 16.34
CA LEU A 15 -5.63 -7.62 15.59
C LEU A 15 -5.03 -7.71 14.18
N LYS A 16 -5.01 -8.91 13.64
CA LYS A 16 -4.78 -9.16 12.21
C LYS A 16 -6.12 -9.22 11.47
N LEU A 17 -6.10 -9.04 10.13
CA LEU A 17 -7.31 -9.13 9.31
C LEU A 17 -8.00 -10.50 9.45
N SER A 18 -7.22 -11.57 9.55
CA SER A 18 -7.69 -12.95 9.76
C SER A 18 -8.40 -13.17 11.10
N GLU A 19 -8.14 -12.32 12.07
CA GLU A 19 -8.74 -12.37 13.43
C GLU A 19 -10.04 -11.59 13.54
N LEU A 20 -10.42 -10.83 12.50
CA LEU A 20 -11.65 -10.03 12.50
C LEU A 20 -12.90 -10.92 12.49
N ARG A 21 -13.72 -10.79 13.52
CA ARG A 21 -14.98 -11.52 13.71
C ARG A 21 -16.18 -10.60 13.62
N PRO A 22 -17.39 -11.13 13.32
CA PRO A 22 -18.63 -10.31 13.34
C PRO A 22 -18.92 -9.62 14.68
N SER A 23 -18.41 -10.18 15.80
CA SER A 23 -18.55 -9.56 17.12
C SER A 23 -17.86 -8.19 17.22
N HIS A 24 -16.82 -7.92 16.40
CA HIS A 24 -16.13 -6.64 16.37
C HIS A 24 -16.99 -5.52 15.74
N GLU A 25 -18.02 -5.85 14.96
CA GLU A 25 -18.98 -4.89 14.41
C GLU A 25 -19.93 -4.30 15.48
N LYS A 26 -20.05 -4.97 16.63
CA LYS A 26 -20.98 -4.59 17.72
C LYS A 26 -20.33 -3.74 18.82
N LEU A 27 -19.04 -3.48 18.71
CA LEU A 27 -18.35 -2.62 19.67
C LEU A 27 -18.84 -1.18 19.47
N LYS A 28 -19.70 -0.69 20.37
CA LYS A 28 -20.34 0.64 20.29
C LYS A 28 -19.34 1.81 20.34
N ASP A 29 -18.22 1.64 21.02
CA ASP A 29 -17.11 2.60 21.05
C ASP A 29 -15.95 2.16 20.15
N GLY A 30 -16.20 1.24 19.38
CA GLY A 30 -15.78 0.53 18.20
C GLY A 30 -14.37 0.71 17.69
N ASN A 31 -13.41 1.07 18.53
CA ASN A 31 -12.04 1.21 18.09
C ASN A 31 -11.34 -0.16 18.02
N VAL A 32 -11.41 -0.76 16.85
CA VAL A 32 -10.60 -1.93 16.53
C VAL A 32 -9.21 -1.45 16.10
N LEU A 33 -8.19 -1.99 16.70
CA LEU A 33 -6.80 -1.75 16.29
C LEU A 33 -6.38 -2.86 15.33
N LEU A 34 -5.94 -2.48 14.13
CA LEU A 34 -5.66 -3.41 13.05
C LEU A 34 -4.30 -3.14 12.44
N GLN A 35 -3.46 -4.20 12.28
CA GLN A 35 -2.23 -4.11 11.54
C GLN A 35 -2.42 -4.63 10.12
N THR A 36 -2.10 -3.80 9.13
CA THR A 36 -2.34 -4.11 7.72
C THR A 36 -1.27 -3.55 6.81
N ILE A 37 -1.31 -3.99 5.54
CA ILE A 37 -0.55 -3.42 4.43
C ILE A 37 -1.55 -2.88 3.42
N ILE A 38 -1.28 -1.72 2.85
CA ILE A 38 -2.05 -1.21 1.72
C ILE A 38 -1.70 -2.02 0.47
N ALA A 39 -2.67 -2.76 -0.04
CA ALA A 39 -2.55 -3.57 -1.26
C ALA A 39 -2.99 -2.82 -2.52
N GLY A 40 -3.75 -1.74 -2.36
CA GLY A 40 -4.25 -0.92 -3.47
C GLY A 40 -4.99 0.30 -2.96
N GLN A 41 -5.24 1.25 -3.86
CA GLN A 41 -5.90 2.51 -3.51
C GLN A 41 -6.74 3.04 -4.67
N SER A 42 -7.84 3.75 -4.33
CA SER A 42 -8.62 4.52 -5.29
C SER A 42 -7.95 5.88 -5.58
N GLU A 43 -8.51 6.60 -6.54
CA GLU A 43 -8.30 8.04 -6.61
C GLU A 43 -8.81 8.74 -5.34
N ILE A 44 -8.40 9.99 -5.18
CA ILE A 44 -8.90 10.84 -4.10
C ILE A 44 -10.27 11.36 -4.52
N GLU A 45 -11.28 10.99 -3.76
CA GLU A 45 -12.64 11.52 -3.89
C GLU A 45 -12.82 12.70 -2.93
N HIS A 46 -13.70 13.63 -3.29
CA HIS A 46 -14.08 14.73 -2.41
C HIS A 46 -15.47 14.46 -1.85
N TYR A 47 -15.64 14.62 -0.55
CA TYR A 47 -16.94 14.53 0.11
C TYR A 47 -17.27 15.84 0.82
N ALA A 48 -18.57 16.10 1.02
CA ALA A 48 -19.00 17.25 1.80
C ALA A 48 -18.68 17.01 3.28
N GLN A 49 -17.96 17.92 3.93
CA GLN A 49 -17.75 17.92 5.38
C GLN A 49 -18.83 18.71 6.10
N GLN A 50 -19.21 19.83 5.50
CA GLN A 50 -20.23 20.73 6.03
C GLN A 50 -21.02 21.32 4.87
N ILE A 51 -22.34 21.37 5.01
CA ILE A 51 -23.26 21.99 4.05
C ILE A 51 -23.88 23.20 4.71
N ILE A 52 -23.81 24.34 4.06
CA ILE A 52 -24.37 25.61 4.53
C ILE A 52 -25.58 25.95 3.69
N TYR A 53 -26.75 25.99 4.32
CA TYR A 53 -27.99 26.46 3.72
C TYR A 53 -28.25 27.91 4.13
N LYS A 54 -28.63 28.74 3.17
CA LYS A 54 -28.97 30.15 3.41
C LYS A 54 -30.41 30.46 3.01
N CYS A 55 -31.09 31.17 3.89
CA CYS A 55 -32.45 31.64 3.62
C CYS A 55 -32.43 32.82 2.62
N PRO A 56 -33.22 32.79 1.55
CA PRO A 56 -33.26 33.88 0.60
C PRO A 56 -33.95 35.15 1.15
N ASN A 57 -34.76 35.03 2.18
CA ASN A 57 -35.55 36.14 2.72
C ASN A 57 -34.89 36.83 3.92
N CYS A 58 -34.45 36.06 4.91
CA CYS A 58 -33.94 36.65 6.17
C CYS A 58 -32.44 36.46 6.40
N THR A 59 -31.71 35.96 5.41
CA THR A 59 -30.26 35.72 5.44
C THR A 59 -29.80 34.76 6.55
N HIS A 60 -30.71 34.10 7.26
CA HIS A 60 -30.39 33.12 8.27
C HIS A 60 -29.64 31.95 7.63
N GLU A 61 -28.56 31.49 8.28
CA GLU A 61 -27.74 30.36 7.83
C GLU A 61 -27.94 29.15 8.76
N LYS A 62 -27.95 27.96 8.17
CA LYS A 62 -28.06 26.69 8.88
C LYS A 62 -26.94 25.77 8.44
N PHE A 63 -26.22 25.26 9.41
CA PHE A 63 -25.03 24.42 9.19
C PHE A 63 -25.39 22.95 9.45
N TYR A 64 -25.00 22.09 8.53
CA TYR A 64 -25.12 20.64 8.69
C TYR A 64 -23.73 20.04 8.53
N ASP A 65 -23.21 19.49 9.61
CA ASP A 65 -22.00 18.68 9.55
C ASP A 65 -22.33 17.33 8.94
N VAL A 66 -21.59 16.97 7.91
CA VAL A 66 -21.74 15.67 7.23
C VAL A 66 -20.95 14.65 8.01
N PRO A 67 -21.59 13.63 8.57
CA PRO A 67 -20.86 12.60 9.29
C PRO A 67 -19.90 11.88 8.37
N LEU A 68 -18.75 11.47 8.88
CA LEU A 68 -17.71 10.75 8.14
C LEU A 68 -18.19 9.41 7.57
N HIS A 69 -19.32 8.88 8.06
CA HIS A 69 -19.80 7.56 7.73
C HIS A 69 -20.95 7.61 6.73
N PHE A 70 -20.82 6.89 5.63
CA PHE A 70 -21.77 6.82 4.52
C PHE A 70 -23.23 6.52 4.93
N GLU A 71 -23.44 5.75 6.00
CA GLU A 71 -24.78 5.36 6.44
C GLU A 71 -25.54 6.54 7.05
N ASP A 72 -24.82 7.47 7.65
CA ASP A 72 -25.38 8.62 8.37
C ASP A 72 -25.69 9.80 7.42
N TRP A 73 -25.28 9.71 6.12
CA TRP A 73 -25.59 10.74 5.12
C TRP A 73 -27.07 10.81 4.77
N ARG A 74 -27.86 9.78 5.11
CA ARG A 74 -29.31 9.77 4.91
C ARG A 74 -30.05 10.76 5.82
N ASP A 75 -29.42 11.15 6.91
CA ASP A 75 -30.00 12.08 7.89
C ASP A 75 -29.78 13.55 7.48
N ILE A 76 -28.98 13.79 6.41
CA ILE A 76 -28.80 15.13 5.87
C ILE A 76 -30.00 15.48 5.01
N PRO A 77 -30.75 16.52 5.39
CA PRO A 77 -31.93 16.90 4.62
C PRO A 77 -31.51 17.44 3.26
N GLN A 78 -32.08 16.91 2.17
CA GLN A 78 -31.88 17.47 0.84
C GLN A 78 -32.44 18.89 0.72
N LYS A 79 -33.37 19.26 1.60
CA LYS A 79 -34.00 20.57 1.67
C LYS A 79 -34.11 21.00 3.13
N ALA A 80 -33.49 22.12 3.46
CA ALA A 80 -33.59 22.72 4.78
C ALA A 80 -34.70 23.78 4.81
N ARG A 81 -35.34 23.95 5.97
CA ARG A 81 -36.28 25.05 6.19
C ARG A 81 -35.72 26.02 7.20
N CYS A 82 -35.95 27.28 6.95
CA CYS A 82 -35.55 28.38 7.85
C CYS A 82 -36.31 28.35 9.15
N ASP A 83 -35.62 28.39 10.28
CA ASP A 83 -36.23 28.38 11.59
C ASP A 83 -36.90 29.72 11.93
N VAL A 84 -36.57 30.81 11.20
CA VAL A 84 -37.12 32.16 11.43
C VAL A 84 -38.35 32.42 10.59
N CYS A 85 -38.36 32.15 9.31
CA CYS A 85 -39.44 32.49 8.38
C CYS A 85 -40.09 31.27 7.70
N ASN A 86 -39.68 30.06 8.04
CA ASN A 86 -40.17 28.78 7.53
C ASN A 86 -40.09 28.60 6.00
N LEU A 87 -39.34 29.45 5.29
CA LEU A 87 -39.12 29.31 3.87
C LEU A 87 -38.07 28.24 3.59
N GLU A 88 -38.12 27.67 2.37
CA GLU A 88 -37.14 26.74 1.91
C GLU A 88 -35.79 27.45 1.72
N MET A 89 -34.72 26.85 2.26
CA MET A 89 -33.37 27.37 2.19
C MET A 89 -32.62 26.69 1.05
N PHE A 90 -31.70 27.41 0.44
CA PHE A 90 -30.87 26.90 -0.64
C PHE A 90 -29.46 26.61 -0.15
N GLU A 91 -28.89 25.49 -0.62
CA GLU A 91 -27.48 25.18 -0.45
C GLU A 91 -26.63 26.28 -1.09
N ARG A 92 -25.69 26.82 -0.36
CA ARG A 92 -24.87 27.92 -0.84
C ARG A 92 -23.38 27.61 -0.83
N GLU A 93 -22.93 26.87 0.14
CA GLU A 93 -21.52 26.56 0.30
C GLU A 93 -21.35 25.16 0.87
N VAL A 94 -20.37 24.43 0.32
CA VAL A 94 -20.01 23.09 0.77
C VAL A 94 -18.52 23.08 1.08
N THR A 95 -18.19 22.86 2.34
CA THR A 95 -16.81 22.56 2.72
C THR A 95 -16.49 21.14 2.33
N LYS A 96 -15.44 20.95 1.53
CA LYS A 96 -15.05 19.64 0.99
C LYS A 96 -13.88 19.07 1.77
N GLY A 97 -13.97 17.81 2.12
CA GLY A 97 -12.87 16.99 2.61
C GLY A 97 -12.42 16.00 1.55
N GLN A 98 -11.29 15.37 1.80
CA GLN A 98 -10.73 14.33 0.93
C GLN A 98 -10.98 12.96 1.53
N LEU A 99 -11.31 12.01 0.66
CA LEU A 99 -11.57 10.60 0.96
C LEU A 99 -10.78 9.73 0.00
N ARG A 100 -10.18 8.67 0.50
CA ARG A 100 -9.58 7.62 -0.32
C ARG A 100 -10.02 6.24 0.17
N LYS A 101 -10.41 5.39 -0.75
CA LYS A 101 -10.65 3.97 -0.48
C LYS A 101 -9.34 3.22 -0.66
N VAL A 102 -9.00 2.39 0.30
CA VAL A 102 -7.79 1.56 0.28
C VAL A 102 -8.17 0.09 0.39
N LEU A 103 -7.47 -0.74 -0.36
CA LEU A 103 -7.53 -2.19 -0.20
C LEU A 103 -6.44 -2.59 0.78
N MET A 104 -6.84 -3.17 1.89
CA MET A 104 -5.95 -3.63 2.95
C MET A 104 -5.76 -5.13 2.87
N THR A 105 -4.55 -5.60 3.18
CA THR A 105 -4.20 -7.02 3.20
C THR A 105 -3.28 -7.34 4.38
N GLU A 106 -3.11 -8.62 4.65
CA GLU A 106 -2.20 -9.15 5.66
C GLU A 106 -0.88 -9.60 5.02
N GLN A 107 0.23 -9.42 5.73
CA GLN A 107 1.54 -9.80 5.22
C GLN A 107 1.79 -11.30 5.38
N GLY A 108 2.34 -11.95 4.33
CA GLY A 108 2.89 -13.30 4.41
C GLY A 108 1.88 -14.44 4.24
N GLU A 109 0.64 -14.13 3.91
CA GLU A 109 -0.39 -15.14 3.67
C GLU A 109 -0.41 -15.58 2.19
N THR A 110 -0.49 -16.89 1.95
CA THR A 110 -0.63 -17.46 0.60
C THR A 110 -1.98 -17.14 -0.03
N ASN A 111 -3.02 -16.96 0.79
CA ASN A 111 -4.35 -16.49 0.38
C ASN A 111 -4.72 -15.24 1.19
N PRO A 112 -4.27 -14.06 0.81
CA PRO A 112 -4.48 -12.86 1.59
C PRO A 112 -5.96 -12.49 1.66
N ILE A 113 -6.44 -12.24 2.87
CA ILE A 113 -7.75 -11.65 3.10
C ILE A 113 -7.66 -10.17 2.74
N HIS A 114 -8.63 -9.70 1.96
CA HIS A 114 -8.72 -8.30 1.58
C HIS A 114 -9.89 -7.64 2.31
N LEU A 115 -9.64 -6.44 2.83
CA LEU A 115 -10.65 -5.60 3.44
C LEU A 115 -10.57 -4.19 2.86
N THR A 116 -11.72 -3.62 2.50
CA THR A 116 -11.78 -2.22 2.05
C THR A 116 -11.75 -1.30 3.26
N GLY A 117 -10.86 -0.30 3.26
CA GLY A 117 -10.81 0.77 4.24
C GLY A 117 -11.14 2.12 3.63
N PHE A 118 -11.72 3.00 4.44
CA PHE A 118 -11.99 4.39 4.09
C PHE A 118 -11.10 5.28 4.95
N ILE A 119 -10.28 6.11 4.31
CA ILE A 119 -9.39 7.07 4.97
C ILE A 119 -9.81 8.47 4.59
N TYR A 120 -9.90 9.34 5.57
CA TYR A 120 -10.35 10.72 5.45
C TYR A 120 -9.23 11.69 5.83
N GLY A 121 -9.21 12.87 5.24
CA GLY A 121 -8.29 13.97 5.60
C GLY A 121 -7.18 14.22 4.60
N ASP A 122 -6.32 15.19 4.90
CA ASP A 122 -5.35 15.73 3.94
C ASP A 122 -4.08 14.87 3.78
N GLU A 123 -3.78 14.02 4.75
CA GLU A 123 -2.56 13.18 4.73
C GLU A 123 -2.68 11.91 3.86
N ILE A 124 -3.85 11.68 3.26
CA ILE A 124 -4.11 10.50 2.42
C ILE A 124 -3.21 10.41 1.18
N THR A 125 -2.60 11.52 0.78
CA THR A 125 -1.64 11.58 -0.34
C THR A 125 -0.33 10.87 -0.04
N LYS A 126 0.06 10.78 1.25
CA LYS A 126 1.30 10.13 1.70
C LYS A 126 1.23 8.61 1.69
N LEU A 127 0.03 8.05 1.56
CA LEU A 127 -0.16 6.61 1.60
C LEU A 127 0.22 5.99 0.26
N GLN A 128 1.14 5.04 0.30
CA GLN A 128 1.60 4.28 -0.86
C GLN A 128 1.28 2.80 -0.67
N PRO A 129 0.98 2.05 -1.74
CA PRO A 129 0.89 0.60 -1.67
C PRO A 129 2.18 -0.02 -1.12
N GLY A 130 2.04 -1.09 -0.36
CA GLY A 130 3.14 -1.71 0.38
C GLY A 130 3.42 -1.07 1.74
N THR A 131 2.81 0.07 2.06
CA THR A 131 2.95 0.71 3.36
C THR A 131 2.27 -0.12 4.45
N LYS A 132 3.00 -0.41 5.51
CA LYS A 132 2.47 -1.06 6.71
C LYS A 132 1.90 -0.02 7.65
N LEU A 133 0.68 -0.25 8.09
CA LEU A 133 -0.04 0.67 8.96
C LEU A 133 -0.62 -0.06 10.17
N ASN A 134 -0.57 0.61 11.30
CA ASN A 134 -1.45 0.34 12.43
C ASN A 134 -2.63 1.29 12.32
N LEU A 135 -3.82 0.74 12.17
CA LEU A 135 -5.06 1.46 11.96
C LEU A 135 -5.93 1.35 13.20
N ARG A 136 -6.58 2.46 13.55
CA ARG A 136 -7.65 2.48 14.53
C ARG A 136 -8.93 2.93 13.82
N GLY A 137 -10.00 2.18 13.98
CA GLY A 137 -11.25 2.50 13.30
C GLY A 137 -12.39 1.57 13.66
N ILE A 138 -13.45 1.67 12.90
CA ILE A 138 -14.70 0.95 13.11
C ILE A 138 -14.91 -0.07 11.99
N LEU A 139 -15.13 -1.33 12.36
CA LEU A 139 -15.53 -2.35 11.41
C LEU A 139 -17.04 -2.24 11.17
N ARG A 140 -17.42 -2.10 9.91
CA ARG A 140 -18.83 -2.01 9.49
C ARG A 140 -19.16 -3.05 8.43
N SER A 141 -20.45 -3.34 8.27
CA SER A 141 -20.96 -4.20 7.20
C SER A 141 -22.16 -3.58 6.51
N ARG A 142 -22.19 -3.70 5.19
CA ARG A 142 -23.31 -3.23 4.34
C ARG A 142 -23.82 -4.37 3.49
N LYS A 143 -25.13 -4.46 3.31
CA LYS A 143 -25.73 -5.40 2.33
C LYS A 143 -25.24 -5.11 0.93
N LYS A 144 -24.88 -6.15 0.18
CA LYS A 144 -24.48 -6.04 -1.25
C LYS A 144 -25.59 -5.44 -2.10
N SER A 145 -26.81 -5.87 -1.86
CA SER A 145 -28.01 -5.40 -2.55
C SER A 145 -29.20 -5.54 -1.62
N SER A 146 -30.28 -4.82 -1.89
CA SER A 146 -31.54 -4.96 -1.14
C SER A 146 -32.13 -6.38 -1.21
N LYS A 147 -31.80 -7.14 -2.27
CA LYS A 147 -32.25 -8.52 -2.49
C LYS A 147 -31.28 -9.58 -1.97
N ASP A 148 -30.03 -9.22 -1.63
CA ASP A 148 -28.99 -10.14 -1.18
C ASP A 148 -28.98 -10.29 0.33
N MET A 149 -28.70 -11.52 0.79
CA MET A 149 -28.44 -11.81 2.21
C MET A 149 -26.95 -11.70 2.58
N THR A 150 -26.09 -11.35 1.61
CA THR A 150 -24.65 -11.23 1.81
C THR A 150 -24.26 -9.79 2.16
N TYR A 151 -23.28 -9.66 3.05
CA TYR A 151 -22.77 -8.37 3.52
C TYR A 151 -21.33 -8.17 3.05
N HIS A 152 -21.01 -6.94 2.64
CA HIS A 152 -19.63 -6.47 2.50
C HIS A 152 -19.18 -5.86 3.81
N ARG A 153 -18.00 -6.23 4.24
CA ARG A 153 -17.32 -5.59 5.37
C ARG A 153 -16.41 -4.51 4.85
N PHE A 154 -16.34 -3.43 5.59
CA PHE A 154 -15.40 -2.35 5.35
C PHE A 154 -14.95 -1.75 6.69
N PHE A 155 -13.87 -1.01 6.66
CA PHE A 155 -13.26 -0.44 7.85
C PHE A 155 -13.16 1.07 7.71
N ASP A 156 -13.88 1.79 8.57
CA ASP A 156 -13.76 3.25 8.66
C ASP A 156 -12.57 3.59 9.53
N ILE A 157 -11.54 4.18 8.91
CA ILE A 157 -10.28 4.47 9.56
C ILE A 157 -10.36 5.85 10.20
N ASN A 158 -10.34 5.89 11.52
CA ASN A 158 -10.36 7.13 12.30
C ASN A 158 -8.96 7.72 12.43
N THR A 159 -7.98 6.86 12.74
CA THR A 159 -6.58 7.26 12.87
C THR A 159 -5.67 6.16 12.35
N TYR A 160 -4.51 6.54 11.87
CA TYR A 160 -3.49 5.60 11.46
C TYR A 160 -2.10 6.08 11.89
N SER A 161 -1.21 5.12 12.04
CA SER A 161 0.21 5.36 12.24
C SER A 161 1.01 4.44 11.33
N PHE A 162 2.09 4.94 10.80
CA PHE A 162 3.03 4.11 10.08
C PHE A 162 3.63 3.11 11.06
N THR A 163 3.64 1.85 10.67
CA THR A 163 4.42 0.87 11.42
C THR A 163 5.87 1.12 11.01
N ASP A 164 6.54 1.96 11.78
CA ASP A 164 7.98 2.10 11.66
C ASP A 164 8.57 0.72 11.93
N GLU A 165 8.95 0.01 10.86
CA GLU A 165 10.01 -0.97 11.03
C GLU A 165 11.20 -0.13 11.48
N LYS A 166 11.42 -0.06 12.80
CA LYS A 166 12.64 0.55 13.32
C LYS A 166 13.76 -0.05 12.49
N PRO A 167 14.54 0.77 11.79
CA PRO A 167 15.68 0.24 11.09
C PRO A 167 16.44 -0.61 12.12
N ILE A 168 16.78 -1.83 11.78
CA ILE A 168 17.63 -2.66 12.64
C ILE A 168 18.93 -1.89 12.67
N ILE A 169 19.11 -1.09 13.71
CA ILE A 169 20.39 -0.41 13.96
C ILE A 169 21.27 -1.47 14.61
N PRO A 170 22.26 -1.99 13.88
CA PRO A 170 23.15 -3.00 14.46
C PRO A 170 23.90 -2.38 15.65
N SER A 171 24.15 -3.17 16.68
CA SER A 171 24.96 -2.75 17.82
C SER A 171 26.40 -2.43 17.38
N GLU A 172 27.10 -1.62 18.16
CA GLU A 172 28.51 -1.30 17.87
C GLU A 172 29.38 -2.57 17.77
N GLU A 173 29.08 -3.60 18.59
CA GLU A 173 29.76 -4.90 18.53
C GLU A 173 29.50 -5.63 17.22
N GLU A 174 28.25 -5.62 16.72
CA GLU A 174 27.90 -6.21 15.43
C GLU A 174 28.56 -5.47 14.26
N ILE A 175 28.60 -4.13 14.33
CA ILE A 175 29.30 -3.29 13.33
C ILE A 175 30.79 -3.61 13.31
N GLN A 176 31.42 -3.72 14.51
CA GLN A 176 32.84 -4.04 14.60
C GLN A 176 33.12 -5.45 14.08
N LYS A 177 32.31 -6.42 14.49
CA LYS A 177 32.41 -7.80 13.98
C LYS A 177 32.31 -7.86 12.46
N PHE A 178 31.40 -7.09 11.86
CA PHE A 178 31.26 -7.03 10.40
C PHE A 178 32.47 -6.38 9.73
N LYS A 179 33.06 -5.33 10.33
CA LYS A 179 34.27 -4.68 9.83
C LYS A 179 35.48 -5.61 9.86
N ASP A 180 35.57 -6.50 10.86
CA ASP A 180 36.65 -7.44 11.04
C ASP A 180 36.51 -8.71 10.19
N MET A 181 35.33 -8.91 9.54
CA MET A 181 35.11 -10.04 8.62
C MET A 181 35.91 -9.87 7.33
N ASP A 182 36.52 -10.96 6.88
CA ASP A 182 37.13 -10.97 5.55
C ASP A 182 36.05 -10.86 4.45
N LYS A 183 36.25 -9.93 3.52
CA LYS A 183 35.36 -9.72 2.37
C LYS A 183 35.08 -11.03 1.63
N THR A 184 36.07 -11.89 1.50
CA THR A 184 35.95 -13.19 0.83
C THR A 184 34.96 -14.12 1.55
N GLU A 185 34.93 -14.09 2.88
CA GLU A 185 33.97 -14.86 3.68
C GLU A 185 32.55 -14.37 3.51
N VAL A 186 32.34 -13.05 3.49
CA VAL A 186 31.05 -12.44 3.22
C VAL A 186 30.53 -12.87 1.85
N ILE A 187 31.35 -12.80 0.79
CA ILE A 187 30.97 -13.23 -0.56
C ILE A 187 30.68 -14.75 -0.60
N ARG A 188 31.47 -15.56 0.11
CA ARG A 188 31.24 -17.02 0.21
C ARG A 188 29.94 -17.38 0.91
N SER A 189 29.53 -16.60 1.90
CA SER A 189 28.28 -16.81 2.64
C SER A 189 27.05 -16.53 1.79
N PHE A 190 27.18 -15.73 0.72
CA PHE A 190 26.13 -15.50 -0.25
C PHE A 190 25.90 -16.74 -1.12
N ALA A 191 24.70 -17.31 -1.08
CA ALA A 191 24.35 -18.54 -1.79
C ALA A 191 25.40 -19.66 -1.62
N PRO A 192 25.66 -20.16 -0.39
CA PRO A 192 26.79 -21.06 -0.10
C PRO A 192 26.70 -22.40 -0.85
N HIS A 193 25.52 -22.81 -1.27
CA HIS A 193 25.29 -24.01 -2.06
C HIS A 193 25.77 -23.88 -3.52
N ILE A 194 26.05 -22.64 -3.98
CA ILE A 194 26.64 -22.38 -5.30
C ILE A 194 28.12 -22.14 -5.10
N ARG A 195 28.95 -23.00 -5.67
CA ARG A 195 30.42 -22.88 -5.58
C ARG A 195 30.96 -21.95 -6.65
N ASN A 196 32.10 -21.32 -6.35
CA ASN A 196 32.76 -20.34 -7.20
C ASN A 196 31.90 -19.09 -7.50
N MET A 197 32.02 -18.46 -8.63
CA MET A 197 31.27 -17.26 -9.05
C MET A 197 31.45 -16.03 -8.15
N TYR A 198 32.65 -15.82 -7.60
CA TYR A 198 32.91 -14.74 -6.64
C TYR A 198 32.49 -13.37 -7.15
N LEU A 199 32.85 -13.01 -8.39
CA LEU A 199 32.51 -11.71 -8.96
C LEU A 199 31.01 -11.53 -9.14
N ILE A 200 30.31 -12.58 -9.52
CA ILE A 200 28.83 -12.54 -9.68
C ILE A 200 28.16 -12.37 -8.31
N LYS A 201 28.61 -13.11 -7.31
CA LYS A 201 28.09 -13.00 -5.93
C LYS A 201 28.38 -11.64 -5.33
N GLU A 202 29.57 -11.09 -5.55
CA GLU A 202 29.93 -9.74 -5.12
C GLU A 202 29.04 -8.70 -5.80
N GLY A 203 28.84 -8.77 -7.11
CA GLY A 203 27.95 -7.88 -7.85
C GLY A 203 26.51 -7.93 -7.33
N LEU A 204 25.99 -9.13 -7.07
CA LEU A 204 24.64 -9.30 -6.50
C LEU A 204 24.53 -8.74 -5.08
N LEU A 205 25.54 -8.93 -4.24
CA LEU A 205 25.60 -8.32 -2.91
C LEU A 205 25.56 -6.79 -2.98
N LEU A 206 26.36 -6.20 -3.87
CA LEU A 206 26.37 -4.75 -4.10
C LEU A 206 25.00 -4.25 -4.60
N THR A 207 24.36 -5.01 -5.48
CA THR A 207 22.99 -4.69 -5.93
C THR A 207 21.98 -4.74 -4.78
N CYS A 208 22.08 -5.73 -3.88
CA CYS A 208 21.21 -5.83 -2.71
C CYS A 208 21.42 -4.70 -1.70
N LEU A 209 22.65 -4.22 -1.55
CA LEU A 209 23.00 -3.11 -0.67
C LEU A 209 22.59 -1.76 -1.25
N GLY A 210 22.60 -1.65 -2.57
CA GLY A 210 22.43 -0.38 -3.25
C GLY A 210 23.59 0.58 -3.06
N GLY A 211 23.51 1.72 -3.73
CA GLY A 211 24.44 2.83 -3.60
C GLY A 211 23.91 3.92 -2.68
N VAL A 212 24.75 4.92 -2.43
CA VAL A 212 24.33 6.11 -1.68
C VAL A 212 23.48 7.00 -2.58
N GLN A 213 22.25 7.25 -2.16
CA GLN A 213 21.38 8.21 -2.82
C GLN A 213 21.79 9.62 -2.44
N THR A 214 21.97 10.49 -3.43
CA THR A 214 22.20 11.93 -3.27
C THR A 214 21.10 12.70 -3.98
N GLU A 215 21.09 14.03 -3.86
CA GLU A 215 20.13 14.88 -4.58
C GLU A 215 20.18 14.67 -6.11
N ASN A 216 21.36 14.32 -6.65
CA ASN A 216 21.59 14.22 -8.09
C ASN A 216 21.85 12.78 -8.59
N THR A 217 21.94 11.79 -7.69
CA THR A 217 22.24 10.40 -8.07
C THR A 217 21.32 9.42 -7.37
N ARG A 218 20.84 8.45 -8.13
CA ARG A 218 20.07 7.32 -7.63
C ARG A 218 20.97 6.32 -6.92
N GLY A 219 20.44 5.65 -5.90
CA GLY A 219 21.15 4.62 -5.16
C GLY A 219 20.86 3.20 -5.66
N ASP A 220 19.85 3.00 -6.51
CA ASP A 220 19.52 1.69 -7.06
C ASP A 220 20.54 1.23 -8.10
N ILE A 221 20.93 -0.03 -8.00
CA ILE A 221 21.88 -0.68 -8.92
C ILE A 221 21.10 -1.78 -9.66
N ASN A 222 21.07 -1.68 -11.00
CA ASN A 222 20.43 -2.69 -11.82
C ASN A 222 21.48 -3.66 -12.36
N THR A 223 21.19 -4.97 -12.31
CA THR A 223 22.14 -6.03 -12.72
C THR A 223 21.48 -6.99 -13.70
N LEU A 224 22.17 -7.31 -14.78
CA LEU A 224 21.77 -8.33 -15.74
C LEU A 224 22.76 -9.49 -15.72
N LEU A 225 22.24 -10.70 -15.45
CA LEU A 225 23.00 -11.94 -15.47
C LEU A 225 22.89 -12.60 -16.85
N LEU A 226 23.94 -12.56 -17.62
CA LEU A 226 24.05 -13.24 -18.92
C LEU A 226 24.84 -14.53 -18.77
N GLY A 227 24.40 -15.59 -19.43
CA GLY A 227 25.10 -16.87 -19.44
C GLY A 227 24.22 -18.03 -19.91
N ASP A 228 24.85 -19.16 -20.18
CA ASP A 228 24.18 -20.36 -20.67
C ASP A 228 23.16 -20.93 -19.67
N PRO A 229 22.20 -21.76 -20.15
CA PRO A 229 21.33 -22.53 -19.28
C PRO A 229 22.15 -23.41 -18.33
N GLY A 230 21.66 -23.58 -17.10
CA GLY A 230 22.31 -24.43 -16.08
C GLY A 230 23.37 -23.74 -15.23
N LEU A 231 23.68 -22.47 -15.45
CA LEU A 231 24.65 -21.71 -14.65
C LEU A 231 24.06 -21.11 -13.34
N ALA A 232 23.06 -21.76 -12.77
CA ALA A 232 22.45 -21.41 -11.47
C ALA A 232 21.88 -19.97 -11.36
N LYS A 233 21.62 -19.26 -12.49
CA LYS A 233 21.07 -17.89 -12.47
C LYS A 233 19.79 -17.80 -11.67
N THR A 234 18.80 -18.65 -11.97
CA THR A 234 17.53 -18.73 -11.24
C THR A 234 17.71 -18.99 -9.73
N GLN A 235 18.72 -19.81 -9.35
CA GLN A 235 18.99 -20.09 -7.94
C GLN A 235 19.56 -18.86 -7.22
N LEU A 236 20.42 -18.10 -7.89
CA LEU A 236 20.93 -16.83 -7.38
C LEU A 236 19.80 -15.81 -7.18
N LEU A 237 18.91 -15.64 -8.17
CA LEU A 237 17.75 -14.76 -8.08
C LEU A 237 16.85 -15.14 -6.89
N LYS A 238 16.51 -16.42 -6.75
CA LYS A 238 15.72 -16.92 -5.62
C LYS A 238 16.42 -16.77 -4.27
N PHE A 239 17.75 -16.79 -4.24
CA PHE A 239 18.49 -16.54 -3.02
C PHE A 239 18.43 -15.08 -2.60
N VAL A 240 18.53 -14.14 -3.54
CA VAL A 240 18.36 -12.71 -3.28
C VAL A 240 17.03 -12.43 -2.61
N THR A 241 15.94 -13.02 -3.10
CA THR A 241 14.61 -12.80 -2.50
C THR A 241 14.42 -13.42 -1.11
N LYS A 242 15.32 -14.30 -0.69
CA LYS A 242 15.33 -14.81 0.70
C LYS A 242 16.02 -13.88 1.68
N ILE A 243 17.01 -13.10 1.23
CA ILE A 243 17.82 -12.24 2.09
C ILE A 243 17.32 -10.80 2.14
N VAL A 244 16.70 -10.33 1.05
CA VAL A 244 16.16 -8.96 0.98
C VAL A 244 14.68 -8.97 1.36
N LYS A 245 14.30 -8.25 2.40
CA LYS A 245 12.92 -8.25 2.93
C LYS A 245 11.87 -7.75 1.93
N LYS A 246 12.17 -6.66 1.22
CA LYS A 246 11.28 -6.08 0.20
C LYS A 246 11.72 -6.57 -1.17
N SER A 247 11.46 -7.82 -1.47
CA SER A 247 11.83 -8.41 -2.75
C SER A 247 10.81 -9.43 -3.21
N ASP A 248 10.72 -9.59 -4.52
CA ASP A 248 9.89 -10.62 -5.15
C ASP A 248 10.64 -11.26 -6.32
N TYR A 249 10.31 -12.53 -6.57
CA TYR A 249 10.82 -13.29 -7.71
C TYR A 249 9.72 -13.42 -8.75
N VAL A 250 9.99 -12.95 -9.94
CA VAL A 250 9.04 -12.91 -11.05
C VAL A 250 9.64 -13.57 -12.27
N SER A 251 8.84 -14.35 -13.02
CA SER A 251 9.24 -14.88 -14.33
C SER A 251 8.57 -14.08 -15.44
N GLY A 252 9.36 -13.57 -16.38
CA GLY A 252 8.86 -12.84 -17.55
C GLY A 252 7.91 -13.64 -18.43
N LYS A 253 7.97 -14.99 -18.36
CA LYS A 253 7.08 -15.88 -19.12
C LYS A 253 5.66 -15.95 -18.55
N SER A 254 5.51 -15.95 -17.24
CA SER A 254 4.24 -16.25 -16.57
C SER A 254 3.50 -15.04 -16.03
N ALA A 255 4.16 -13.90 -15.96
CA ALA A 255 3.60 -12.69 -15.40
C ALA A 255 3.01 -11.80 -16.50
N SER A 256 1.82 -11.24 -16.23
CA SER A 256 1.24 -10.16 -17.05
C SER A 256 1.76 -8.81 -16.59
N GLY A 257 1.76 -7.80 -17.47
CA GLY A 257 2.15 -6.43 -17.11
C GLY A 257 1.36 -5.88 -15.91
N ALA A 258 0.08 -6.22 -15.79
CA ALA A 258 -0.72 -5.87 -14.63
C ALA A 258 -0.23 -6.57 -13.35
N GLY A 259 0.20 -7.80 -13.43
CA GLY A 259 0.78 -8.53 -12.30
C GLY A 259 2.18 -8.05 -11.93
N LEU A 260 2.96 -7.58 -12.90
CA LEU A 260 4.32 -7.08 -12.69
C LEU A 260 4.35 -5.66 -12.14
N PHE A 261 3.66 -4.74 -12.81
CA PHE A 261 3.78 -3.31 -12.53
C PHE A 261 2.55 -2.74 -11.83
N GLY A 262 1.37 -3.16 -12.26
CA GLY A 262 0.12 -2.75 -11.66
C GLY A 262 -1.04 -2.77 -12.63
N GLY A 263 -2.22 -2.90 -12.08
CA GLY A 263 -3.47 -2.99 -12.81
C GLY A 263 -4.63 -2.34 -12.09
N VAL A 264 -5.77 -2.29 -12.77
CA VAL A 264 -7.03 -1.85 -12.17
C VAL A 264 -7.79 -3.07 -11.71
N ASP A 265 -8.23 -3.05 -10.48
CA ASP A 265 -9.12 -4.04 -9.88
C ASP A 265 -10.45 -3.38 -9.48
N ASN A 266 -11.52 -4.15 -9.38
CA ASN A 266 -12.82 -3.65 -8.96
C ASN A 266 -13.12 -4.15 -7.55
N LEU A 267 -13.44 -3.22 -6.66
CA LEU A 267 -14.00 -3.57 -5.36
C LEU A 267 -15.43 -4.10 -5.53
N SER A 268 -15.89 -4.77 -4.52
CA SER A 268 -17.23 -5.39 -4.50
C SER A 268 -18.38 -4.37 -4.57
N ASP A 269 -18.13 -3.11 -4.29
CA ASP A 269 -19.06 -1.99 -4.43
C ASP A 269 -19.03 -1.33 -5.83
N GLY A 270 -18.24 -1.89 -6.75
CA GLY A 270 -18.03 -1.36 -8.10
C GLY A 270 -16.98 -0.26 -8.19
N THR A 271 -16.37 0.16 -7.08
CA THR A 271 -15.28 1.13 -7.09
C THR A 271 -14.04 0.52 -7.71
N ARG A 272 -13.41 1.27 -8.59
CA ARG A 272 -12.13 0.89 -9.21
C ARG A 272 -10.98 1.31 -8.32
N ILE A 273 -10.01 0.42 -8.19
CA ILE A 273 -8.77 0.68 -7.45
C ILE A 273 -7.56 0.36 -8.30
N GLY A 274 -6.50 1.15 -8.16
CA GLY A 274 -5.18 0.79 -8.65
C GLY A 274 -4.54 -0.21 -7.69
N LYS A 275 -4.15 -1.37 -8.23
CA LYS A 275 -3.43 -2.41 -7.50
C LYS A 275 -2.00 -2.50 -8.05
N PRO A 276 -0.98 -2.26 -7.22
CA PRO A 276 0.41 -2.38 -7.66
C PRO A 276 0.75 -3.84 -7.97
N GLY A 277 1.65 -4.03 -8.91
CA GLY A 277 2.22 -5.34 -9.22
C GLY A 277 3.44 -5.66 -8.36
N SER A 278 4.00 -6.85 -8.59
CA SER A 278 5.14 -7.38 -7.82
C SER A 278 6.35 -6.44 -7.80
N VAL A 279 6.73 -5.87 -8.95
CA VAL A 279 7.86 -4.94 -9.04
C VAL A 279 7.59 -3.65 -8.26
N THR A 280 6.40 -3.09 -8.39
CA THR A 280 5.98 -1.88 -7.69
C THR A 280 5.94 -2.08 -6.16
N MET A 281 5.57 -3.28 -5.71
CA MET A 281 5.57 -3.64 -4.28
C MET A 281 6.96 -3.79 -3.68
N CYS A 282 7.99 -3.96 -4.53
CA CYS A 282 9.40 -4.03 -4.10
C CYS A 282 10.01 -2.63 -3.83
N ASN A 283 9.23 -1.58 -3.77
CA ASN A 283 9.72 -0.21 -3.51
C ASN A 283 10.64 -0.15 -2.28
N GLY A 284 11.87 0.31 -2.46
CA GLY A 284 12.94 0.31 -1.45
C GLY A 284 13.65 -1.03 -1.29
N GLY A 285 13.59 -1.91 -2.30
CA GLY A 285 14.19 -3.23 -2.26
C GLY A 285 14.64 -3.75 -3.63
N VAL A 286 14.40 -5.04 -3.92
CA VAL A 286 14.93 -5.72 -5.11
C VAL A 286 13.83 -6.50 -5.82
N ALA A 287 13.71 -6.32 -7.14
CA ALA A 287 12.89 -7.16 -8.01
C ALA A 287 13.81 -8.15 -8.78
N ALA A 288 13.64 -9.44 -8.52
CA ALA A 288 14.39 -10.49 -9.19
C ALA A 288 13.58 -11.05 -10.37
N MET A 289 14.02 -10.75 -11.60
CA MET A 289 13.28 -11.06 -12.82
C MET A 289 14.01 -12.16 -13.60
N ASP A 290 13.38 -13.32 -13.73
CA ASP A 290 13.92 -14.43 -14.53
C ASP A 290 13.26 -14.45 -15.92
N GLU A 291 13.99 -14.93 -16.91
CA GLU A 291 13.53 -15.04 -18.30
C GLU A 291 13.04 -13.69 -18.89
N ILE A 292 13.79 -12.59 -18.63
CA ILE A 292 13.39 -11.24 -19.05
C ILE A 292 13.20 -11.14 -20.57
N GLU A 293 13.91 -11.96 -21.36
CA GLU A 293 13.79 -12.04 -22.81
C GLU A 293 12.42 -12.50 -23.29
N LYS A 294 11.65 -13.19 -22.41
CA LYS A 294 10.30 -13.67 -22.73
C LYS A 294 9.20 -12.65 -22.43
N MET A 295 9.56 -11.52 -21.85
CA MET A 295 8.61 -10.42 -21.65
C MET A 295 8.22 -9.80 -22.99
N ASN A 296 6.98 -9.34 -23.08
CA ASN A 296 6.54 -8.55 -24.22
C ASN A 296 7.18 -7.14 -24.23
N ASP A 297 7.15 -6.47 -25.37
CA ASP A 297 7.80 -5.17 -25.54
C ASP A 297 7.20 -4.06 -24.66
N VAL A 298 5.90 -4.12 -24.39
CA VAL A 298 5.22 -3.14 -23.52
C VAL A 298 5.71 -3.27 -22.09
N ASP A 299 5.80 -4.49 -21.58
CA ASP A 299 6.26 -4.75 -20.20
C ASP A 299 7.74 -4.38 -20.05
N ARG A 300 8.56 -4.61 -21.09
CA ARG A 300 9.95 -4.12 -21.09
C ARG A 300 10.05 -2.60 -21.03
N THR A 301 9.15 -1.89 -21.72
CA THR A 301 9.08 -0.42 -21.65
C THR A 301 8.77 0.07 -20.23
N TYR A 302 7.87 -0.60 -19.50
CA TYR A 302 7.61 -0.28 -18.10
C TYR A 302 8.83 -0.52 -17.20
N CYS A 303 9.62 -1.58 -17.44
CA CYS A 303 10.89 -1.74 -16.74
C CYS A 303 11.83 -0.56 -16.96
N HIS A 304 11.95 -0.08 -18.21
CA HIS A 304 12.78 1.10 -18.52
C HIS A 304 12.28 2.34 -17.79
N GLU A 305 10.97 2.60 -17.81
CA GLU A 305 10.36 3.75 -17.12
C GLU A 305 10.72 3.73 -15.63
N ILE A 306 10.54 2.58 -14.96
CA ILE A 306 10.88 2.43 -13.54
C ILE A 306 12.38 2.63 -13.28
N MET A 307 13.24 2.04 -14.12
CA MET A 307 14.69 2.19 -13.98
C MET A 307 15.15 3.63 -14.21
N GLU A 308 14.45 4.43 -14.99
CA GLU A 308 14.82 5.82 -15.28
C GLU A 308 14.20 6.80 -14.29
N SER A 309 12.87 6.71 -14.10
CA SER A 309 12.11 7.72 -13.36
C SER A 309 11.90 7.37 -11.89
N GLN A 310 12.14 6.12 -11.49
CA GLN A 310 11.78 5.57 -10.17
C GLN A 310 10.29 5.75 -9.85
N GLN A 311 9.45 5.74 -10.89
CA GLN A 311 8.00 5.89 -10.80
C GLN A 311 7.32 4.96 -11.79
N PHE A 312 6.08 4.57 -11.47
CA PHE A 312 5.20 3.88 -12.38
C PHE A 312 3.83 4.55 -12.37
N SER A 313 3.35 4.94 -13.55
CA SER A 313 2.05 5.61 -13.71
C SER A 313 1.02 4.67 -14.31
N LEU A 314 -0.01 4.35 -13.54
CA LEU A 314 -1.15 3.57 -13.99
C LEU A 314 -2.27 4.50 -14.47
N ARG A 315 -2.42 4.61 -15.79
CA ARG A 315 -3.47 5.42 -16.44
C ARG A 315 -4.39 4.52 -17.25
N LYS A 316 -5.38 3.93 -16.60
CA LYS A 316 -6.34 3.00 -17.24
C LYS A 316 -7.75 3.15 -16.65
N ILE A 317 -8.76 3.14 -17.52
CA ILE A 317 -10.18 2.98 -17.15
C ILE A 317 -10.63 4.00 -16.09
N GLY A 318 -10.19 5.27 -16.20
CA GLY A 318 -10.56 6.35 -15.27
C GLY A 318 -9.78 6.31 -13.95
N ILE A 319 -8.65 5.63 -13.90
CA ILE A 319 -7.68 5.69 -12.80
C ILE A 319 -6.41 6.35 -13.32
N ASP A 320 -5.93 7.37 -12.61
CA ASP A 320 -4.64 8.02 -12.80
C ASP A 320 -3.89 8.05 -11.47
N ILE A 321 -3.04 7.06 -11.25
CA ILE A 321 -2.26 6.92 -10.03
C ILE A 321 -0.79 6.74 -10.40
N THR A 322 0.08 7.51 -9.77
CA THR A 322 1.53 7.35 -9.88
C THR A 322 2.09 6.84 -8.56
N TRP A 323 2.84 5.75 -8.64
CA TRP A 323 3.56 5.18 -7.50
C TRP A 323 5.05 5.47 -7.60
N GLU A 324 5.67 5.76 -6.48
CA GLU A 324 7.12 5.79 -6.36
C GLU A 324 7.65 4.36 -6.30
N VAL A 325 8.64 4.03 -7.14
CA VAL A 325 9.19 2.67 -7.28
C VAL A 325 10.72 2.73 -7.33
N LYS A 326 11.32 2.97 -6.18
CA LYS A 326 12.78 2.92 -5.99
C LYS A 326 13.19 1.46 -5.78
N VAL A 327 13.51 0.77 -6.85
CA VAL A 327 13.80 -0.66 -6.83
C VAL A 327 15.03 -0.98 -7.64
N SER A 328 15.91 -1.84 -7.10
CA SER A 328 17.00 -2.45 -7.87
C SER A 328 16.47 -3.66 -8.63
N ILE A 329 16.66 -3.70 -9.93
CA ILE A 329 16.24 -4.82 -10.77
C ILE A 329 17.42 -5.75 -11.01
N ILE A 330 17.26 -7.04 -10.66
CA ILE A 330 18.19 -8.10 -11.02
C ILE A 330 17.49 -8.99 -12.03
N ALA A 331 17.99 -9.02 -13.25
CA ALA A 331 17.42 -9.79 -14.34
C ALA A 331 18.31 -10.95 -14.78
N ALA A 332 17.70 -12.03 -15.28
CA ALA A 332 18.40 -13.15 -15.89
C ALA A 332 17.63 -13.68 -17.12
#